data_22f39e41c157c35dd43ca78f6b740c93
#
_entry.id   22f39e41c157c35dd43ca78f6b740c93
#
_cell.length_a   1.000
_cell.length_b   1.000
_cell.length_c   1.000
_cell.angle_alpha   90.00
_cell.angle_beta   90.00
_cell.angle_gamma   90.00
#
_symmetry.space_group_name_H-M   'P 1'
#
loop_
_entity.id
_entity.type
_entity.pdbx_description
1 polymer ?
#
loop_
_entity_poly.entity_id
_entity_poly.type
_entity_poly.pdbx_seq_one_letter_code
_entity_poly.pdbx_strand_id
1 'polypeptide(L)' 'NKLNQISQEIKKAEEEKNWKKVEELTKEFNRLAKSQ' A
#
# COMPACT_ATOMS: atom_id res chain seq x y z
N ASN A 1 -10.08 -5.83 6.93
CA ASN A 1 -8.70 -6.25 7.08
C ASN A 1 -7.76 -5.16 6.60
N LYS A 2 -6.79 -4.81 7.42
CA LYS A 2 -5.88 -3.70 7.11
C LYS A 2 -5.06 -3.94 5.84
N LEU A 3 -4.64 -5.17 5.65
CA LEU A 3 -3.84 -5.49 4.47
C LEU A 3 -4.64 -5.30 3.19
N ASN A 4 -5.90 -5.69 3.21
CA ASN A 4 -6.77 -5.48 2.06
C ASN A 4 -6.97 -3.99 1.79
N GLN A 5 -7.11 -3.23 2.85
CA GLN A 5 -7.32 -1.79 2.72
C GLN A 5 -6.11 -1.12 2.07
N ILE A 6 -4.92 -1.48 2.56
CA ILE A 6 -3.70 -0.90 2.01
C ILE A 6 -3.51 -1.32 0.57
N SER A 7 -3.82 -2.58 0.26
CA SER A 7 -3.70 -3.07 -1.11
C SER A 7 -4.58 -2.27 -2.06
N GLN A 8 -5.80 -1.95 -1.63
CA GLN A 8 -6.70 -1.16 -2.45
C GLN A 8 -6.17 0.26 -2.64
N GLU A 9 -5.58 0.82 -1.60
CA GLU A 9 -5.02 2.16 -1.71
C GLU A 9 -3.84 2.20 -2.65
N ILE A 10 -3.02 1.15 -2.62
CA ILE A 10 -1.90 1.06 -3.55
C ILE A 10 -2.40 1.05 -4.99
N LYS A 11 -3.43 0.26 -5.23
CA LYS A 11 -4.02 0.17 -6.56
C LYS A 11 -4.53 1.53 -7.02
N LYS A 12 -5.20 2.23 -6.12
CA LYS A 12 -5.73 3.54 -6.45
C LYS A 12 -4.62 4.54 -6.74
N ALA A 13 -3.58 4.50 -5.93
CA ALA A 13 -2.45 5.41 -6.15
C ALA A 13 -1.77 5.14 -7.48
N GLU A 14 -1.69 3.88 -7.87
CA GLU A 14 -1.13 3.53 -9.16
C GLU A 14 -1.95 4.10 -10.32
N GLU A 15 -3.27 4.03 -10.17
CA GLU A 15 -4.15 4.57 -11.19
C GLU A 15 -3.98 6.08 -11.35
N GLU A 16 -3.72 6.74 -10.25
CA GLU A 16 -3.47 8.18 -10.26
C GLU A 16 -2.03 8.51 -10.61
N LYS A 17 -1.22 7.49 -10.81
CA LYS A 17 0.20 7.65 -11.10
C LYS A 17 0.93 8.39 -9.98
N ASN A 18 0.43 8.22 -8.77
CA ASN A 18 1.03 8.81 -7.58
C ASN A 18 2.07 7.85 -7.02
N TRP A 19 3.19 7.76 -7.70
CA TRP A 19 4.20 6.75 -7.37
C TRP A 19 4.80 6.94 -6.00
N LYS A 20 4.87 8.18 -5.55
CA LYS A 20 5.39 8.46 -4.23
C LYS A 20 4.53 7.81 -3.16
N LYS A 21 3.22 7.91 -3.33
CA LYS A 21 2.30 7.31 -2.40
C LYS A 21 2.33 5.79 -2.49
N VAL A 22 2.48 5.28 -3.69
CA VAL A 22 2.60 3.83 -3.89
C VAL A 22 3.79 3.30 -3.09
N GLU A 23 4.89 4.03 -3.13
CA GLU A 23 6.09 3.60 -2.42
C GLU A 23 5.85 3.57 -0.91
N GLU A 24 5.23 4.60 -0.39
CA GLU A 24 4.95 4.66 1.05
C GLU A 24 3.99 3.56 1.47
N LEU A 25 2.94 3.36 0.69
CA LEU A 25 1.96 2.33 1.00
C LEU A 25 2.57 0.92 0.92
N THR A 26 3.46 0.72 -0.03
CA THR A 26 4.13 -0.56 -0.16
C THR A 26 5.01 -0.85 1.05
N LYS A 27 5.68 0.16 1.55
CA LYS A 27 6.49 0.00 2.75
C LYS A 27 5.63 -0.40 3.94
N GLU A 28 4.50 0.26 4.07
CA GLU A 28 3.59 -0.03 5.16
C GLU A 28 3.01 -1.43 5.03
N PHE A 29 2.67 -1.82 3.83
CA PHE A 29 2.17 -3.17 3.58
C PHE A 29 3.19 -4.22 4.00
N ASN A 30 4.43 -4.03 3.60
CA ASN A 30 5.49 -4.96 3.95
C ASN A 30 5.70 -5.03 5.45
N ARG A 31 5.61 -3.89 6.10
CA ARG A 31 5.79 -3.83 7.56
C ARG A 31 4.70 -4.61 8.27
N LEU A 32 3.47 -4.43 7.85
CA LEU A 32 2.35 -5.14 8.46
C LEU A 32 2.44 -6.63 8.20
N ALA A 33 2.84 -7.01 7.01
CA ALA A 33 2.99 -8.42 6.68
C ALA A 33 4.06 -9.08 7.53
N LYS A 34 5.11 -8.34 7.83
CA LYS A 34 6.18 -8.86 8.68
C LYS A 34 5.76 -8.98 10.13
N SER A 35 4.86 -8.11 10.56
CA SER A 35 4.42 -8.11 11.95
C SER A 35 3.51 -9.27 12.28
N GLN A 36 2.99 -9.92 11.28
CA GLN A 36 2.15 -11.09 11.49
C GLN A 36 3.01 -12.33 11.40
#